data_9bf9ea9ac9804a7214bad8568c7a1a42
#
_entry.id   9bf9ea9ac9804a7214bad8568c7a1a42
#
_cell.length_a   1.000
_cell.length_b   1.000
_cell.length_c   1.000
_cell.angle_alpha   90.00
_cell.angle_beta   90.00
_cell.angle_gamma   90.00
#
_symmetry.space_group_name_H-M   'P 1'
#
loop_
_entity.id
_entity.type
_entity.pdbx_description
1 polymer ?
#
loop_
_entity_poly.entity_id
_entity_poly.type
_entity_poly.pdbx_seq_one_letter_code
_entity_poly.pdbx_strand_id
1 'polypeptide(L)'
;DAYNLQLSPWLGDPGTHPDLDVQWGPNTLGSDLLYHTQTQREAFAAYSQGVWQINDKFALTMGLRYARDELIAEENLWRYSETGGDSFIPAIFGSLAVMNMANGGFETDASLVSEANPFGVIYDEYGQPTPTRLAVNGGTPFALSIYRPFEREDTKTTFRVNLDYDINDNAMMYASVTSGHRAGGYNLVFFSNSPTYEPEELIAYEIGYKTQWMDNSLQLNGSFYYYDYENIHTVATEVSEFFGTSTSTLAAPGAEIKGIEAELTWLATDRLTLGGNFSYTPNKYTEDLVMLDPVRYDAPPSLFGAVQSATNINGNQLLQVPESKFNGWITHVTPLDSGATLMFSGSYSWIDEVYYSPFQNDRDKAADYGRLDLRATWTSADGRMMLAGFVNNVLDDVGVLQVLREGEAEHFRQSAGTTLPRLMGIEFTVAMNAMN
;
A
#
# COMPACT_ATOMS: atom_id res chain seq x y z
N ASP A 1 15.63 -8.62 9.30
CA ASP A 1 16.88 -8.12 8.72
C ASP A 1 17.40 -6.94 9.52
N ALA A 2 18.67 -6.97 9.88
CA ALA A 2 19.33 -5.90 10.66
C ALA A 2 19.79 -4.80 9.70
N TYR A 3 19.40 -3.57 9.96
CA TYR A 3 19.92 -2.40 9.24
C TYR A 3 20.98 -1.71 10.08
N ASN A 4 22.17 -1.66 9.55
CA ASN A 4 23.25 -0.84 10.10
C ASN A 4 23.27 0.48 9.33
N LEU A 5 22.82 1.56 9.93
CA LEU A 5 22.80 2.87 9.33
C LEU A 5 23.95 3.70 9.89
N GLN A 6 24.90 4.01 9.04
CA GLN A 6 26.01 4.91 9.36
C GLN A 6 25.56 6.36 9.15
N LEU A 7 25.29 7.07 10.23
CA LEU A 7 24.69 8.42 10.20
C LEU A 7 25.70 9.55 10.14
N SER A 8 26.83 9.43 9.40
CA SER A 8 27.69 10.61 9.38
C SER A 8 28.71 10.70 8.27
N PRO A 9 28.31 11.14 7.08
CA PRO A 9 29.27 11.46 6.02
C PRO A 9 30.11 12.72 6.27
N TRP A 10 29.76 13.54 7.26
CA TRP A 10 30.47 14.80 7.57
C TRP A 10 31.28 14.75 8.89
N LEU A 11 31.35 13.60 9.51
CA LEU A 11 32.13 13.41 10.74
C LEU A 11 33.50 12.76 10.50
N GLY A 12 33.95 12.56 9.27
CA GLY A 12 35.28 12.07 8.91
C GLY A 12 35.36 10.58 8.55
N ASP A 13 36.57 10.05 8.38
CA ASP A 13 36.79 8.68 7.92
C ASP A 13 36.40 7.64 8.98
N PRO A 14 35.76 6.53 8.59
CA PRO A 14 35.34 5.48 9.51
C PRO A 14 36.52 4.79 10.24
N GLY A 15 36.43 4.70 11.54
CA GLY A 15 37.30 3.87 12.39
C GLY A 15 36.73 2.46 12.57
N THR A 16 37.35 1.65 13.42
CA THR A 16 36.88 0.29 13.71
C THR A 16 35.91 0.28 14.87
N HIS A 17 34.73 -0.25 14.66
CA HIS A 17 33.74 -0.49 15.69
C HIS A 17 33.85 -1.96 16.18
N PRO A 18 34.11 -2.22 17.47
CA PRO A 18 34.40 -3.58 17.93
C PRO A 18 33.28 -4.61 17.72
N ASP A 19 32.04 -4.18 17.77
CA ASP A 19 30.90 -5.12 17.74
C ASP A 19 30.26 -5.25 16.36
N LEU A 20 30.48 -4.30 15.45
CA LEU A 20 29.79 -4.26 14.14
C LEU A 20 30.71 -4.40 12.94
N ASP A 21 32.01 -4.62 13.15
CA ASP A 21 33.01 -4.69 12.10
C ASP A 21 33.04 -3.48 11.14
N VAL A 22 32.53 -2.33 11.67
CA VAL A 22 32.47 -1.05 10.94
C VAL A 22 33.68 -0.19 11.27
N GLN A 23 34.29 0.38 10.24
CA GLN A 23 35.44 1.25 10.43
C GLN A 23 35.04 2.71 10.60
N TRP A 24 35.55 3.35 11.66
CA TRP A 24 35.39 4.77 11.97
C TRP A 24 36.72 5.50 11.90
N GLY A 25 36.68 6.74 11.48
CA GLY A 25 37.89 7.56 11.45
C GLY A 25 38.43 7.94 12.83
N PRO A 26 39.72 8.18 12.97
CA PRO A 26 40.37 8.42 14.26
C PRO A 26 39.94 9.70 14.97
N ASN A 27 39.24 10.62 14.29
CA ASN A 27 38.75 11.88 14.85
C ASN A 27 37.24 12.01 14.73
N THR A 28 36.55 10.90 14.60
CA THR A 28 35.12 10.92 14.30
C THR A 28 34.30 10.71 15.53
N LEU A 29 33.24 11.50 15.63
CA LEU A 29 32.10 11.17 16.45
C LEU A 29 31.29 10.11 15.67
N GLY A 30 31.24 8.90 16.17
CA GLY A 30 30.53 7.79 15.55
C GLY A 30 29.09 7.70 16.03
N SER A 31 28.22 7.26 15.16
CA SER A 31 26.85 6.88 15.53
C SER A 31 26.44 5.63 14.76
N ASP A 32 26.03 4.62 15.48
CA ASP A 32 25.45 3.40 14.94
C ASP A 32 23.98 3.31 15.29
N LEU A 33 23.19 2.84 14.36
CA LEU A 33 21.81 2.48 14.57
C LEU A 33 21.62 1.06 14.03
N LEU A 34 21.30 0.14 14.94
CA LEU A 34 20.86 -1.20 14.59
C LEU A 34 19.37 -1.31 14.93
N TYR A 35 18.57 -1.57 13.90
CA TYR A 35 17.15 -1.77 14.05
C TYR A 35 16.79 -3.16 13.53
N HIS A 36 16.24 -3.99 14.40
CA HIS A 36 15.88 -5.36 14.10
C HIS A 36 14.40 -5.57 14.38
N THR A 37 13.70 -6.13 13.42
CA THR A 37 12.31 -6.55 13.58
C THR A 37 12.16 -8.01 13.21
N GLN A 38 11.33 -8.70 13.95
CA GLN A 38 10.96 -10.08 13.64
C GLN A 38 9.46 -10.24 13.73
N THR A 39 8.88 -10.97 12.78
CA THR A 39 7.47 -11.34 12.80
C THR A 39 7.31 -12.81 12.51
N GLN A 40 6.42 -13.44 13.28
CA GLN A 40 5.94 -14.80 13.03
C GLN A 40 4.42 -14.75 12.96
N ARG A 41 3.87 -15.26 11.87
CA ARG A 41 2.42 -15.34 11.69
C ARG A 41 2.00 -16.76 11.44
N GLU A 42 0.99 -17.21 12.19
CA GLU A 42 0.30 -18.48 11.97
C GLU A 42 -1.15 -18.20 11.64
N ALA A 43 -1.65 -18.80 10.57
CA ALA A 43 -3.03 -18.60 10.15
C ALA A 43 -3.69 -19.96 9.90
N PHE A 44 -4.89 -20.11 10.42
CA PHE A 44 -5.75 -21.27 10.18
C PHE A 44 -7.11 -20.80 9.67
N ALA A 45 -7.64 -21.47 8.66
CA ALA A 45 -9.02 -21.22 8.24
C ALA A 45 -9.71 -22.51 7.81
N ALA A 46 -10.99 -22.61 8.17
CA ALA A 46 -11.89 -23.63 7.68
C ALA A 46 -13.09 -22.96 7.01
N TYR A 47 -13.52 -23.49 5.87
CA TYR A 47 -14.68 -22.94 5.16
C TYR A 47 -15.56 -24.05 4.59
N SER A 48 -16.84 -23.71 4.42
CA SER A 48 -17.82 -24.54 3.74
C SER A 48 -18.73 -23.67 2.91
N GLN A 49 -19.06 -24.12 1.70
CA GLN A 49 -20.02 -23.46 0.83
C GLN A 49 -20.89 -24.49 0.16
N GLY A 50 -22.18 -24.20 0.04
CA GLY A 50 -23.15 -25.03 -0.68
C GLY A 50 -24.04 -24.17 -1.56
N VAL A 51 -24.50 -24.77 -2.67
CA VAL A 51 -25.50 -24.19 -3.56
C VAL A 51 -26.76 -25.05 -3.47
N TRP A 52 -27.85 -24.41 -3.16
CA TRP A 52 -29.17 -25.04 -3.12
C TRP A 52 -30.03 -24.57 -4.30
N GLN A 53 -30.28 -25.47 -5.25
CA GLN A 53 -31.24 -25.21 -6.33
C GLN A 53 -32.66 -25.30 -5.76
N ILE A 54 -33.27 -24.14 -5.53
CA ILE A 54 -34.63 -24.06 -4.95
C ILE A 54 -35.67 -24.56 -5.98
N ASN A 55 -35.50 -24.12 -7.22
CA ASN A 55 -36.25 -24.56 -8.39
C ASN A 55 -35.48 -24.21 -9.67
N ASP A 56 -36.11 -24.39 -10.84
CA ASP A 56 -35.45 -24.16 -12.15
C ASP A 56 -34.99 -22.71 -12.37
N LYS A 57 -35.44 -21.76 -11.55
CA LYS A 57 -35.14 -20.34 -11.70
C LYS A 57 -34.37 -19.74 -10.55
N PHE A 58 -34.37 -20.36 -9.38
CA PHE A 58 -33.74 -19.80 -8.19
C PHE A 58 -32.69 -20.74 -7.62
N ALA A 59 -31.47 -20.21 -7.41
CA ALA A 59 -30.40 -20.86 -6.70
C ALA A 59 -29.93 -20.00 -5.52
N LEU A 60 -29.77 -20.63 -4.36
CA LEU A 60 -29.26 -19.99 -3.15
C LEU A 60 -27.88 -20.55 -2.82
N THR A 61 -26.89 -19.66 -2.81
CA THR A 61 -25.54 -19.99 -2.36
C THR A 61 -25.36 -19.48 -0.92
N MET A 62 -24.89 -20.35 -0.04
CA MET A 62 -24.53 -20.00 1.33
C MET A 62 -23.13 -20.50 1.64
N GLY A 63 -22.31 -19.66 2.25
CA GLY A 63 -20.96 -19.97 2.67
C GLY A 63 -20.66 -19.43 4.05
N LEU A 64 -19.84 -20.16 4.81
CA LEU A 64 -19.28 -19.75 6.09
C LEU A 64 -17.78 -20.06 6.07
N ARG A 65 -17.01 -19.15 6.65
CA ARG A 65 -15.59 -19.32 6.88
C ARG A 65 -15.25 -18.86 8.29
N TYR A 66 -14.55 -19.71 9.03
CA TYR A 66 -13.89 -19.34 10.26
C TYR A 66 -12.40 -19.17 9.99
N ALA A 67 -11.82 -18.09 10.48
CA ALA A 67 -10.37 -17.83 10.40
C ALA A 67 -9.84 -17.47 11.78
N ARG A 68 -8.61 -17.90 12.06
CA ARG A 68 -7.80 -17.53 13.21
C ARG A 68 -6.42 -17.14 12.70
N ASP A 69 -5.99 -15.94 13.04
CA ASP A 69 -4.67 -15.40 12.76
C ASP A 69 -3.98 -15.12 14.08
N GLU A 70 -2.78 -15.65 14.27
CA GLU A 70 -1.91 -15.41 15.40
C GLU A 70 -0.65 -14.71 14.89
N LEU A 71 -0.31 -13.58 15.48
CA LEU A 71 0.83 -12.75 15.11
C LEU A 71 1.67 -12.46 16.35
N ILE A 72 2.91 -12.94 16.31
CA ILE A 72 3.96 -12.58 17.28
C ILE A 72 4.94 -11.69 16.53
N ALA A 73 5.27 -10.56 17.13
CA ALA A 73 6.19 -9.61 16.54
C ALA A 73 7.09 -9.01 17.63
N GLU A 74 8.27 -8.63 17.21
CA GLU A 74 9.19 -7.90 18.06
C GLU A 74 9.92 -6.81 17.30
N GLU A 75 10.23 -5.75 18.00
CA GLU A 75 10.95 -4.61 17.51
C GLU A 75 12.08 -4.28 18.49
N ASN A 76 13.31 -4.29 18.01
CA ASN A 76 14.49 -4.03 18.80
C ASN A 76 15.33 -2.95 18.11
N LEU A 77 15.61 -1.87 18.83
CA LEU A 77 16.50 -0.81 18.41
C LEU A 77 17.68 -0.76 19.35
N TRP A 78 18.84 -0.73 18.76
CA TRP A 78 20.08 -0.41 19.46
C TRP A 78 20.75 0.78 18.76
N ARG A 79 21.11 1.78 19.53
CA ARG A 79 21.82 2.97 19.01
C ARG A 79 23.00 3.28 19.91
N TYR A 80 24.14 3.51 19.29
CA TYR A 80 25.32 4.01 19.92
C TYR A 80 25.74 5.34 19.29
N SER A 81 26.14 6.29 20.09
CA SER A 81 26.71 7.56 19.62
C SER A 81 27.83 7.99 20.54
N GLU A 82 28.89 8.56 19.99
CA GLU A 82 29.91 9.26 20.73
C GLU A 82 29.76 10.76 20.51
N THR A 83 29.88 11.54 21.56
CA THR A 83 29.83 13.00 21.51
C THR A 83 31.21 13.58 21.82
N GLY A 84 31.76 14.38 20.90
CA GLY A 84 32.94 15.20 21.19
C GLY A 84 32.59 16.57 21.72
N GLY A 85 33.55 17.24 22.34
CA GLY A 85 33.33 18.47 23.11
C GLY A 85 32.54 19.58 22.41
N ASP A 86 32.74 19.76 21.10
CA ASP A 86 32.10 20.84 20.33
C ASP A 86 30.80 20.43 19.64
N SER A 87 30.44 19.14 19.68
CA SER A 87 29.26 18.59 19.00
C SER A 87 28.17 18.10 19.96
N PHE A 88 28.24 18.60 21.19
CA PHE A 88 27.34 18.21 22.30
C PHE A 88 25.85 18.48 21.99
N ILE A 89 25.54 19.60 21.33
CA ILE A 89 24.17 20.03 21.10
C ILE A 89 23.40 19.13 20.11
N PRO A 90 23.89 18.80 18.91
CA PRO A 90 23.22 17.90 17.99
C PRO A 90 23.02 16.48 18.53
N ALA A 91 23.99 15.99 19.29
CA ALA A 91 23.88 14.69 19.91
C ALA A 91 22.89 14.64 21.06
N ILE A 92 22.75 15.72 21.82
CA ILE A 92 21.69 15.84 22.84
C ILE A 92 20.32 15.85 22.19
N PHE A 93 20.07 16.60 21.15
CA PHE A 93 18.77 16.70 20.51
C PHE A 93 18.37 15.43 19.76
N GLY A 94 19.32 14.73 19.14
CA GLY A 94 19.09 13.39 18.62
C GLY A 94 18.91 12.32 19.69
N SER A 95 19.25 12.63 20.94
CA SER A 95 19.31 11.70 22.06
C SER A 95 18.45 12.10 23.25
N LEU A 96 17.69 13.20 23.19
CA LEU A 96 16.81 13.63 24.28
C LEU A 96 15.70 12.63 24.58
N ALA A 97 15.32 11.93 23.59
CA ALA A 97 14.55 10.75 23.70
C ALA A 97 15.17 9.63 24.53
N VAL A 98 16.38 9.71 24.59
CA VAL A 98 17.32 8.78 25.15
C VAL A 98 17.83 9.24 26.51
N MET A 99 17.13 10.14 27.14
CA MET A 99 17.54 10.74 28.40
C MET A 99 17.50 9.83 29.62
N ASN A 100 16.96 8.66 29.51
CA ASN A 100 17.36 7.58 30.40
C ASN A 100 18.82 7.20 30.21
N MET A 101 19.50 7.80 29.27
CA MET A 101 20.90 7.65 28.98
C MET A 101 21.79 8.71 29.61
N ALA A 102 21.26 9.55 30.44
CA ALA A 102 22.09 10.30 31.40
C ALA A 102 23.09 9.42 32.13
N ASN A 103 22.98 8.12 31.93
CA ASN A 103 23.80 7.09 32.56
C ASN A 103 24.72 6.32 31.61
N GLY A 104 24.84 6.75 30.34
CA GLY A 104 25.90 6.25 29.46
C GLY A 104 25.62 4.99 28.65
N GLY A 105 24.38 4.50 28.63
CA GLY A 105 24.00 3.29 27.91
C GLY A 105 24.48 1.98 28.51
N PHE A 106 23.64 0.99 28.44
CA PHE A 106 23.83 -0.28 29.13
C PHE A 106 23.68 -1.43 28.12
N GLU A 107 24.38 -2.52 28.40
CA GLU A 107 24.11 -3.77 27.72
C GLU A 107 22.70 -4.23 28.03
N THR A 108 22.03 -4.78 27.06
CA THR A 108 20.66 -5.27 27.19
C THR A 108 20.50 -6.66 26.58
N ASP A 109 19.58 -7.42 27.17
CA ASP A 109 19.17 -8.72 26.69
C ASP A 109 17.64 -8.79 26.69
N ALA A 110 17.07 -9.06 25.52
CA ALA A 110 15.62 -9.17 25.33
C ALA A 110 14.98 -10.22 26.25
N SER A 111 15.71 -11.27 26.61
CA SER A 111 15.22 -12.30 27.53
C SER A 111 15.06 -11.81 28.97
N LEU A 112 15.66 -10.65 29.32
CA LEU A 112 15.59 -10.03 30.68
C LEU A 112 14.48 -8.96 30.75
N VAL A 113 13.74 -8.71 29.66
CA VAL A 113 12.65 -7.74 29.69
C VAL A 113 11.55 -8.17 30.63
N SER A 114 11.16 -7.30 31.55
CA SER A 114 10.12 -7.51 32.56
C SER A 114 9.54 -6.16 32.99
N GLU A 115 8.46 -6.18 33.76
CA GLU A 115 7.90 -4.96 34.33
C GLU A 115 8.91 -4.18 35.21
N ALA A 116 9.81 -4.90 35.88
CA ALA A 116 10.87 -4.31 36.71
C ALA A 116 12.12 -3.91 35.89
N ASN A 117 12.29 -4.45 34.70
CA ASN A 117 13.42 -4.18 33.81
C ASN A 117 12.90 -4.03 32.35
N PRO A 118 12.16 -2.95 32.03
CA PRO A 118 11.47 -2.82 30.76
C PRO A 118 12.40 -2.71 29.55
N PHE A 119 13.69 -2.45 29.79
CA PHE A 119 14.70 -2.36 28.73
C PHE A 119 15.62 -3.58 28.65
N GLY A 120 15.40 -4.60 29.50
CA GLY A 120 16.24 -5.78 29.55
C GLY A 120 17.71 -5.49 29.90
N VAL A 121 17.98 -4.49 30.73
CA VAL A 121 19.34 -4.08 31.10
C VAL A 121 20.07 -5.22 31.79
N ILE A 122 21.30 -5.49 31.41
CA ILE A 122 22.18 -6.42 32.05
C ILE A 122 22.86 -5.72 33.23
N TYR A 123 22.77 -6.34 34.41
CA TYR A 123 23.41 -5.84 35.63
C TYR A 123 24.60 -6.73 36.01
N ASP A 124 25.68 -6.11 36.48
CA ASP A 124 26.86 -6.82 36.99
C ASP A 124 26.57 -7.50 38.34
N GLU A 125 27.59 -8.18 38.86
CA GLU A 125 27.53 -8.89 40.17
C GLU A 125 27.28 -7.98 41.40
N TYR A 126 27.42 -6.66 41.20
CA TYR A 126 27.17 -5.64 42.23
C TYR A 126 25.81 -4.93 42.01
N GLY A 127 25.03 -5.37 41.04
CA GLY A 127 23.73 -4.77 40.69
C GLY A 127 23.86 -3.42 39.96
N GLN A 128 25.01 -3.13 39.37
CA GLN A 128 25.21 -1.93 38.56
C GLN A 128 24.94 -2.26 37.07
N PRO A 129 24.31 -1.37 36.31
CA PRO A 129 24.12 -1.57 34.89
C PRO A 129 25.44 -1.71 34.15
N THR A 130 25.59 -2.74 33.34
CA THR A 130 26.81 -2.99 32.59
C THR A 130 26.88 -2.01 31.42
N PRO A 131 27.92 -1.16 31.27
CA PRO A 131 28.05 -0.21 30.15
C PRO A 131 28.28 -0.96 28.87
N THR A 132 27.62 -0.52 27.79
CA THR A 132 27.71 -1.15 26.46
C THR A 132 29.10 -1.09 25.87
N ARG A 133 29.82 0.01 26.05
CA ARG A 133 31.19 0.16 25.58
C ARG A 133 31.86 1.43 26.14
N LEU A 134 33.17 1.46 26.01
CA LEU A 134 33.95 2.65 26.23
C LEU A 134 33.98 3.51 24.96
N ALA A 135 34.10 4.81 25.11
CA ALA A 135 34.28 5.71 23.99
C ALA A 135 35.57 5.34 23.21
N VAL A 136 35.43 5.11 21.90
CA VAL A 136 36.54 4.66 21.05
C VAL A 136 37.42 5.84 20.60
N ASN A 137 36.85 7.03 20.50
CA ASN A 137 37.53 8.25 19.99
C ASN A 137 37.70 9.33 21.09
N GLY A 138 37.59 8.97 22.34
CA GLY A 138 37.74 9.90 23.46
C GLY A 138 36.55 10.83 23.71
N GLY A 139 35.45 10.59 23.03
CA GLY A 139 34.17 11.26 23.30
C GLY A 139 33.40 10.64 24.46
N THR A 140 32.26 11.18 24.78
CA THR A 140 31.33 10.61 25.77
C THR A 140 30.40 9.64 25.05
N PRO A 141 30.40 8.35 25.40
CA PRO A 141 29.51 7.37 24.76
C PRO A 141 28.09 7.51 25.26
N PHE A 142 27.15 7.35 24.32
CA PHE A 142 25.72 7.20 24.59
C PHE A 142 25.24 5.93 23.93
N ALA A 143 24.52 5.08 24.63
CA ALA A 143 23.88 3.94 24.03
C ALA A 143 22.41 3.87 24.44
N LEU A 144 21.56 3.45 23.51
CA LEU A 144 20.15 3.19 23.71
C LEU A 144 19.85 1.78 23.23
N SER A 145 19.10 1.05 24.03
CA SER A 145 18.45 -0.15 23.56
C SER A 145 16.98 -0.09 23.94
N ILE A 146 16.11 -0.35 23.00
CA ILE A 146 14.67 -0.43 23.22
C ILE A 146 14.19 -1.74 22.61
N TYR A 147 13.43 -2.49 23.37
CA TYR A 147 12.80 -3.73 22.95
C TYR A 147 11.30 -3.65 23.18
N ARG A 148 10.52 -4.02 22.15
CA ARG A 148 9.07 -3.99 22.23
C ARG A 148 8.50 -5.27 21.62
N PRO A 149 8.01 -6.21 22.45
CA PRO A 149 7.34 -7.41 21.98
C PRO A 149 5.85 -7.15 21.77
N PHE A 150 5.26 -7.90 20.84
CA PHE A 150 3.84 -7.88 20.53
C PHE A 150 3.32 -9.29 20.34
N GLU A 151 2.10 -9.52 20.80
CA GLU A 151 1.35 -10.75 20.57
C GLU A 151 -0.11 -10.40 20.31
N ARG A 152 -0.68 -10.97 19.27
CA ARG A 152 -2.07 -10.74 18.90
C ARG A 152 -2.68 -12.00 18.30
N GLU A 153 -3.92 -12.27 18.69
CA GLU A 153 -4.78 -13.28 18.09
C GLU A 153 -6.07 -12.64 17.60
N ASP A 154 -6.37 -12.78 16.30
CA ASP A 154 -7.60 -12.34 15.69
C ASP A 154 -8.40 -13.56 15.21
N THR A 155 -9.67 -13.65 15.61
CA THR A 155 -10.59 -14.68 15.13
C THR A 155 -11.83 -14.05 14.52
N LYS A 156 -12.24 -14.56 13.35
CA LYS A 156 -13.45 -14.06 12.70
C LYS A 156 -14.18 -15.16 11.95
N THR A 157 -15.50 -15.09 12.06
CA THR A 157 -16.39 -15.85 11.19
C THR A 157 -16.97 -14.91 10.13
N THR A 158 -16.74 -15.23 8.86
CA THR A 158 -17.29 -14.51 7.72
C THR A 158 -18.30 -15.37 6.99
N PHE A 159 -19.25 -14.71 6.32
CA PHE A 159 -20.32 -15.39 5.61
C PHE A 159 -20.54 -14.82 4.20
N ARG A 160 -21.16 -15.60 3.36
CA ARG A 160 -21.71 -15.20 2.07
C ARG A 160 -23.10 -15.79 1.91
N VAL A 161 -24.03 -14.95 1.47
CA VAL A 161 -25.36 -15.37 1.01
C VAL A 161 -25.59 -14.73 -0.35
N ASN A 162 -25.92 -15.52 -1.36
CA ASN A 162 -26.19 -15.05 -2.70
C ASN A 162 -27.42 -15.76 -3.25
N LEU A 163 -28.37 -14.99 -3.76
CA LEU A 163 -29.56 -15.49 -4.45
C LEU A 163 -29.46 -15.15 -5.93
N ASP A 164 -29.44 -16.17 -6.76
CA ASP A 164 -29.49 -16.08 -8.22
C ASP A 164 -30.93 -16.27 -8.68
N TYR A 165 -31.34 -15.49 -9.70
CA TYR A 165 -32.63 -15.60 -10.34
C TYR A 165 -32.48 -15.62 -11.86
N ASP A 166 -32.71 -16.77 -12.48
CA ASP A 166 -32.75 -16.94 -13.92
C ASP A 166 -34.09 -16.44 -14.47
N ILE A 167 -34.08 -15.29 -15.10
CA ILE A 167 -35.28 -14.72 -15.75
C ILE A 167 -35.66 -15.58 -16.95
N ASN A 168 -34.65 -15.89 -17.77
CA ASN A 168 -34.69 -16.78 -18.92
C ASN A 168 -33.24 -17.24 -19.26
N ASP A 169 -33.08 -18.04 -20.33
CA ASP A 169 -31.78 -18.60 -20.73
C ASP A 169 -30.70 -17.56 -21.03
N ASN A 170 -31.10 -16.31 -21.30
CA ASN A 170 -30.20 -15.22 -21.69
C ASN A 170 -30.13 -14.08 -20.69
N ALA A 171 -30.81 -14.18 -19.55
CA ALA A 171 -30.84 -13.11 -18.56
C ALA A 171 -30.98 -13.66 -17.13
N MET A 172 -30.07 -13.22 -16.27
CA MET A 172 -30.14 -13.50 -14.83
C MET A 172 -29.94 -12.22 -14.01
N MET A 173 -30.48 -12.23 -12.81
CA MET A 173 -30.21 -11.26 -11.75
C MET A 173 -29.65 -11.99 -10.54
N TYR A 174 -28.91 -11.27 -9.71
CA TYR A 174 -28.47 -11.78 -8.41
C TYR A 174 -28.52 -10.70 -7.34
N ALA A 175 -28.60 -11.15 -6.10
CA ALA A 175 -28.44 -10.29 -4.93
C ALA A 175 -27.56 -11.02 -3.92
N SER A 176 -26.57 -10.34 -3.37
CA SER A 176 -25.65 -10.92 -2.40
C SER A 176 -25.40 -10.05 -1.19
N VAL A 177 -25.15 -10.70 -0.06
CA VAL A 177 -24.59 -10.10 1.15
C VAL A 177 -23.37 -10.94 1.54
N THR A 178 -22.23 -10.27 1.70
CA THR A 178 -20.97 -10.94 2.01
C THR A 178 -20.23 -10.17 3.09
N SER A 179 -19.70 -10.85 4.08
CA SER A 179 -18.78 -10.26 5.04
C SER A 179 -17.33 -10.57 4.67
N GLY A 180 -16.45 -9.57 4.84
CA GLY A 180 -15.00 -9.66 4.71
C GLY A 180 -14.29 -9.38 6.03
N HIS A 181 -13.07 -9.87 6.15
CA HIS A 181 -12.22 -9.62 7.31
C HIS A 181 -10.75 -9.63 6.90
N ARG A 182 -9.99 -8.72 7.47
CA ARG A 182 -8.53 -8.65 7.40
C ARG A 182 -8.00 -8.49 8.81
N ALA A 183 -7.11 -9.38 9.23
CA ALA A 183 -6.53 -9.33 10.57
C ALA A 183 -5.77 -8.02 10.80
N GLY A 184 -5.76 -7.58 12.04
CA GLY A 184 -4.95 -6.48 12.51
C GLY A 184 -3.45 -6.78 12.46
N GLY A 185 -2.65 -5.87 12.97
CA GLY A 185 -1.20 -6.05 12.94
C GLY A 185 -0.43 -5.02 13.73
N TYR A 186 0.86 -4.99 13.45
CA TYR A 186 1.83 -4.12 14.10
C TYR A 186 2.59 -3.28 13.09
N ASN A 187 2.81 -2.03 13.45
CA ASN A 187 3.66 -1.09 12.73
C ASN A 187 5.10 -1.21 13.28
N LEU A 188 5.88 -2.08 12.66
CA LEU A 188 7.28 -2.29 13.04
C LEU A 188 8.16 -1.27 12.27
N VAL A 189 7.94 0.01 12.52
CA VAL A 189 8.63 1.10 11.86
C VAL A 189 9.15 2.07 12.92
N PHE A 190 10.41 1.95 13.27
CA PHE A 190 11.12 2.84 14.20
C PHE A 190 10.29 3.28 15.41
N PHE A 191 9.68 2.29 16.10
CA PHE A 191 8.87 2.56 17.31
C PHE A 191 7.73 3.55 17.05
N SER A 192 6.94 3.29 16.01
CA SER A 192 5.72 4.05 15.69
C SER A 192 4.91 4.38 16.95
N ASN A 193 4.33 5.58 16.98
CA ASN A 193 3.41 6.01 18.04
C ASN A 193 2.10 5.21 18.03
N SER A 194 1.73 4.69 16.86
CA SER A 194 0.60 3.77 16.66
C SER A 194 1.11 2.36 16.37
N PRO A 195 1.62 1.64 17.41
CA PRO A 195 2.27 0.36 17.18
C PRO A 195 1.32 -0.73 16.68
N THR A 196 0.03 -0.62 16.97
CA THR A 196 -0.98 -1.61 16.63
C THR A 196 -2.08 -0.99 15.76
N TYR A 197 -2.70 -1.80 14.93
CA TYR A 197 -3.93 -1.44 14.23
C TYR A 197 -4.93 -2.58 14.28
N GLU A 198 -6.22 -2.22 14.44
CA GLU A 198 -7.32 -3.17 14.60
C GLU A 198 -7.65 -3.91 13.31
N PRO A 199 -8.33 -5.07 13.38
CA PRO A 199 -8.81 -5.77 12.21
C PRO A 199 -9.78 -4.92 11.40
N GLU A 200 -9.65 -4.99 10.08
CA GLU A 200 -10.60 -4.41 9.14
C GLU A 200 -11.75 -5.38 8.88
N GLU A 201 -12.96 -4.89 8.93
CA GLU A 201 -14.17 -5.64 8.65
C GLU A 201 -14.97 -4.97 7.53
N LEU A 202 -15.66 -5.78 6.76
CA LEU A 202 -16.47 -5.34 5.64
C LEU A 202 -17.80 -6.09 5.62
N ILE A 203 -18.90 -5.37 5.42
CA ILE A 203 -20.16 -5.91 4.93
C ILE A 203 -20.43 -5.35 3.53
N ALA A 204 -20.53 -6.24 2.55
CA ALA A 204 -20.80 -5.90 1.17
C ALA A 204 -22.22 -6.33 0.77
N TYR A 205 -22.97 -5.41 0.22
CA TYR A 205 -24.29 -5.65 -0.39
C TYR A 205 -24.17 -5.40 -1.89
N GLU A 206 -24.68 -6.32 -2.70
CA GLU A 206 -24.62 -6.18 -4.14
C GLU A 206 -25.88 -6.74 -4.78
N ILE A 207 -26.37 -6.04 -5.81
CA ILE A 207 -27.38 -6.52 -6.73
C ILE A 207 -26.90 -6.29 -8.15
N GLY A 208 -27.02 -7.30 -9.00
CA GLY A 208 -26.55 -7.18 -10.38
C GLY A 208 -27.38 -7.99 -11.36
N TYR A 209 -27.06 -7.78 -12.61
CA TYR A 209 -27.65 -8.49 -13.73
C TYR A 209 -26.60 -8.89 -14.75
N LYS A 210 -26.84 -10.01 -15.44
CA LYS A 210 -26.04 -10.49 -16.57
C LYS A 210 -27.00 -10.84 -17.70
N THR A 211 -26.78 -10.28 -18.88
CA THR A 211 -27.72 -10.44 -19.98
C THR A 211 -27.01 -10.60 -21.31
N GLN A 212 -27.62 -11.41 -22.18
CA GLN A 212 -27.22 -11.60 -23.56
C GLN A 212 -28.39 -11.26 -24.50
N TRP A 213 -28.12 -10.53 -25.55
CA TRP A 213 -29.09 -10.00 -26.50
C TRP A 213 -28.67 -10.28 -27.93
N MET A 214 -29.59 -10.12 -28.89
CA MET A 214 -29.29 -10.18 -30.34
C MET A 214 -28.60 -11.51 -30.70
N ASP A 215 -29.20 -12.63 -30.36
CA ASP A 215 -28.63 -13.96 -30.58
C ASP A 215 -27.22 -14.14 -29.99
N ASN A 216 -27.01 -13.63 -28.77
CA ASN A 216 -25.77 -13.64 -28.01
C ASN A 216 -24.65 -12.77 -28.60
N SER A 217 -24.94 -11.90 -29.57
CA SER A 217 -23.93 -10.98 -30.11
C SER A 217 -23.67 -9.76 -29.21
N LEU A 218 -24.58 -9.46 -28.30
CA LEU A 218 -24.46 -8.38 -27.33
C LEU A 218 -24.57 -8.91 -25.90
N GLN A 219 -23.54 -8.72 -25.09
CA GLN A 219 -23.54 -8.96 -23.64
C GLN A 219 -23.54 -7.64 -22.89
N LEU A 220 -24.44 -7.48 -21.94
CA LEU A 220 -24.52 -6.35 -21.04
C LEU A 220 -24.67 -6.84 -19.61
N ASN A 221 -23.72 -6.52 -18.77
CA ASN A 221 -23.70 -6.82 -17.34
C ASN A 221 -23.66 -5.52 -16.54
N GLY A 222 -24.17 -5.54 -15.33
CA GLY A 222 -24.06 -4.42 -14.42
C GLY A 222 -24.37 -4.79 -13.00
N SER A 223 -23.88 -3.99 -12.06
CA SER A 223 -24.15 -4.14 -10.65
C SER A 223 -24.29 -2.79 -9.95
N PHE A 224 -24.99 -2.82 -8.82
CA PHE A 224 -25.02 -1.78 -7.80
C PHE A 224 -24.49 -2.40 -6.53
N TYR A 225 -23.60 -1.70 -5.83
CA TYR A 225 -23.05 -2.19 -4.58
C TYR A 225 -22.95 -1.10 -3.51
N TYR A 226 -22.94 -1.56 -2.26
CA TYR A 226 -22.68 -0.76 -1.08
C TYR A 226 -21.79 -1.56 -0.14
N TYR A 227 -20.65 -0.98 0.21
CA TYR A 227 -19.64 -1.55 1.12
C TYR A 227 -19.57 -0.67 2.35
N ASP A 228 -19.72 -1.31 3.50
CA ASP A 228 -19.63 -0.71 4.82
C ASP A 228 -18.39 -1.29 5.52
N TYR A 229 -17.44 -0.42 5.80
CA TYR A 229 -16.17 -0.79 6.42
C TYR A 229 -16.11 -0.32 7.85
N GLU A 230 -15.70 -1.23 8.74
CA GLU A 230 -15.19 -0.90 10.08
C GLU A 230 -13.67 -1.04 10.10
N ASN A 231 -12.98 -0.10 10.72
CA ASN A 231 -11.52 -0.09 10.88
C ASN A 231 -10.76 -0.24 9.54
N ILE A 232 -11.20 0.44 8.50
CA ILE A 232 -10.51 0.36 7.20
C ILE A 232 -9.04 0.75 7.34
N HIS A 233 -8.14 -0.11 6.85
CA HIS A 233 -6.71 0.14 6.94
C HIS A 233 -6.31 1.26 5.98
N THR A 234 -5.83 2.35 6.54
CA THR A 234 -5.27 3.48 5.80
C THR A 234 -3.82 3.71 6.19
N VAL A 235 -3.07 4.39 5.33
CA VAL A 235 -1.67 4.70 5.56
C VAL A 235 -1.54 6.18 5.92
N ALA A 236 -0.85 6.45 7.01
CA ALA A 236 -0.57 7.80 7.47
C ALA A 236 0.91 8.00 7.77
N THR A 237 1.37 9.21 7.57
CA THR A 237 2.66 9.65 8.08
C THR A 237 2.47 10.13 9.52
N GLU A 238 3.18 9.50 10.44
CA GLU A 238 3.23 9.89 11.85
C GLU A 238 4.55 10.60 12.15
N VAL A 239 4.52 11.51 13.10
CA VAL A 239 5.73 12.10 13.67
C VAL A 239 6.04 11.42 14.97
N SER A 240 7.12 10.67 14.98
CA SER A 240 7.69 10.11 16.19
C SER A 240 8.53 11.18 16.89
N GLU A 241 8.33 11.37 18.18
CA GLU A 241 9.15 12.29 18.99
C GLU A 241 10.65 11.91 18.96
N PHE A 242 10.95 10.66 18.64
CA PHE A 242 12.29 10.09 18.76
C PHE A 242 13.02 9.91 17.44
N PHE A 243 12.31 9.64 16.36
CA PHE A 243 12.91 9.19 15.11
C PHE A 243 12.48 9.99 13.87
N GLY A 244 11.75 11.10 14.07
CA GLY A 244 11.22 11.90 12.98
C GLY A 244 9.92 11.32 12.39
N THR A 245 9.73 11.45 11.08
CA THR A 245 8.55 10.96 10.39
C THR A 245 8.65 9.48 10.07
N SER A 246 7.59 8.72 10.37
CA SER A 246 7.42 7.33 9.96
C SER A 246 6.07 7.16 9.25
N THR A 247 5.98 6.14 8.41
CA THR A 247 4.71 5.79 7.76
C THR A 247 4.11 4.58 8.46
N SER A 248 2.92 4.73 8.98
CA SER A 248 2.22 3.70 9.75
C SER A 248 0.87 3.36 9.14
N THR A 249 0.44 2.13 9.32
CA THR A 249 -0.94 1.71 9.05
C THR A 249 -1.80 2.12 10.23
N LEU A 250 -2.90 2.80 9.96
CA LEU A 250 -3.95 3.12 10.93
C LEU A 250 -5.25 2.42 10.54
N ALA A 251 -6.04 2.07 11.53
CA ALA A 251 -7.40 1.62 11.34
C ALA A 251 -8.33 2.84 11.43
N ALA A 252 -8.83 3.33 10.30
CA ALA A 252 -9.84 4.38 10.29
C ALA A 252 -11.20 3.79 10.71
N PRO A 253 -11.91 4.37 11.69
CA PRO A 253 -13.05 3.72 12.33
C PRO A 253 -14.16 3.30 11.37
N GLY A 254 -14.44 4.11 10.34
CA GLY A 254 -15.47 3.79 9.36
C GLY A 254 -15.19 4.35 7.97
N ALA A 255 -15.64 3.63 6.95
CA ALA A 255 -15.68 4.11 5.57
C ALA A 255 -16.83 3.48 4.80
N GLU A 256 -17.35 4.20 3.81
CA GLU A 256 -18.35 3.67 2.90
C GLU A 256 -17.89 3.81 1.44
N ILE A 257 -18.22 2.79 0.65
CA ILE A 257 -18.07 2.79 -0.80
C ILE A 257 -19.40 2.40 -1.41
N LYS A 258 -19.90 3.21 -2.34
CA LYS A 258 -21.11 2.88 -3.11
C LYS A 258 -20.74 2.86 -4.56
N GLY A 259 -21.46 2.12 -5.37
CA GLY A 259 -21.14 2.22 -6.78
C GLY A 259 -22.09 1.53 -7.72
N ILE A 260 -21.85 1.86 -8.96
CA ILE A 260 -22.41 1.19 -10.14
C ILE A 260 -21.27 0.74 -11.01
N GLU A 261 -21.39 -0.47 -11.53
CA GLU A 261 -20.51 -0.98 -12.58
C GLU A 261 -21.34 -1.43 -13.77
N ALA A 262 -20.82 -1.19 -14.96
CA ALA A 262 -21.43 -1.65 -16.21
C ALA A 262 -20.34 -2.18 -17.14
N GLU A 263 -20.63 -3.28 -17.80
CA GLU A 263 -19.75 -3.94 -18.75
C GLU A 263 -20.53 -4.27 -20.02
N LEU A 264 -19.95 -3.96 -21.17
CA LEU A 264 -20.54 -4.22 -22.49
C LEU A 264 -19.52 -4.92 -23.37
N THR A 265 -19.98 -5.98 -24.07
CA THR A 265 -19.26 -6.58 -25.21
C THR A 265 -20.25 -6.77 -26.34
N TRP A 266 -19.95 -6.24 -27.52
CA TRP A 266 -20.82 -6.30 -28.68
C TRP A 266 -20.09 -6.73 -29.95
N LEU A 267 -20.47 -7.86 -30.49
CA LEU A 267 -20.14 -8.34 -31.84
C LEU A 267 -21.08 -7.64 -32.83
N ALA A 268 -20.80 -6.35 -33.14
CA ALA A 268 -21.67 -5.52 -33.93
C ALA A 268 -21.83 -6.05 -35.39
N THR A 269 -20.80 -6.72 -35.88
CA THR A 269 -20.80 -7.51 -37.13
C THR A 269 -19.79 -8.66 -37.01
N ASP A 270 -19.75 -9.57 -37.97
CA ASP A 270 -18.73 -10.65 -38.03
C ASP A 270 -17.29 -10.12 -38.04
N ARG A 271 -17.10 -8.80 -38.24
CA ARG A 271 -15.77 -8.17 -38.33
C ARG A 271 -15.53 -7.05 -37.35
N LEU A 272 -16.55 -6.60 -36.64
CA LEU A 272 -16.47 -5.47 -35.73
C LEU A 272 -16.91 -5.89 -34.31
N THR A 273 -15.99 -5.78 -33.39
CA THR A 273 -16.26 -5.96 -31.97
C THR A 273 -16.02 -4.66 -31.21
N LEU A 274 -16.93 -4.33 -30.32
CA LEU A 274 -16.90 -3.18 -29.43
C LEU A 274 -17.00 -3.70 -27.99
N GLY A 275 -16.33 -3.05 -27.07
CA GLY A 275 -16.51 -3.35 -25.66
C GLY A 275 -16.13 -2.18 -24.78
N GLY A 276 -16.48 -2.27 -23.53
CA GLY A 276 -16.14 -1.27 -22.54
C GLY A 276 -16.67 -1.61 -21.17
N ASN A 277 -16.08 -0.96 -20.21
CA ASN A 277 -16.55 -0.98 -18.82
C ASN A 277 -16.56 0.45 -18.26
N PHE A 278 -17.45 0.67 -17.34
CA PHE A 278 -17.61 1.93 -16.61
C PHE A 278 -17.85 1.60 -15.15
N SER A 279 -17.23 2.38 -14.25
CA SER A 279 -17.53 2.36 -12.83
C SER A 279 -17.70 3.79 -12.31
N TYR A 280 -18.67 3.96 -11.42
CA TYR A 280 -18.86 5.15 -10.61
C TYR A 280 -18.91 4.72 -9.15
N THR A 281 -17.92 5.16 -8.35
CA THR A 281 -17.60 4.61 -7.04
C THR A 281 -17.37 5.73 -6.01
N PRO A 282 -18.41 6.55 -5.69
CA PRO A 282 -18.29 7.52 -4.61
C PRO A 282 -17.95 6.80 -3.30
N ASN A 283 -16.99 7.39 -2.59
CA ASN A 283 -16.41 6.78 -1.40
C ASN A 283 -15.95 7.86 -0.42
N LYS A 284 -15.97 7.55 0.87
CA LYS A 284 -15.50 8.47 1.92
C LYS A 284 -15.25 7.78 3.25
N TYR A 285 -14.45 8.40 4.10
CA TYR A 285 -14.42 8.10 5.52
C TYR A 285 -15.71 8.63 6.17
N THR A 286 -16.30 7.85 7.09
CA THR A 286 -17.62 8.15 7.68
C THR A 286 -17.58 8.53 9.15
N GLU A 287 -16.44 8.32 9.81
CA GLU A 287 -16.25 8.60 11.22
C GLU A 287 -15.05 9.51 11.47
N ASP A 288 -15.04 10.14 12.63
CA ASP A 288 -13.98 11.08 13.01
C ASP A 288 -12.67 10.34 13.27
N LEU A 289 -11.65 10.71 12.52
CA LEU A 289 -10.26 10.34 12.76
C LEU A 289 -9.39 11.59 12.60
N VAL A 290 -8.81 12.04 13.70
CA VAL A 290 -7.92 13.19 13.71
C VAL A 290 -6.49 12.71 13.57
N MET A 291 -5.80 13.21 12.54
CA MET A 291 -4.43 12.86 12.21
C MET A 291 -3.57 14.11 12.08
N LEU A 292 -2.28 13.98 12.32
CA LEU A 292 -1.33 15.07 12.08
C LEU A 292 -0.96 15.11 10.60
N ASP A 293 -1.17 16.27 9.95
CA ASP A 293 -0.74 16.47 8.57
C ASP A 293 0.77 16.78 8.54
N PRO A 294 1.63 15.93 7.96
CA PRO A 294 3.08 16.08 8.01
C PRO A 294 3.59 17.32 7.26
N VAL A 295 2.75 17.96 6.49
CA VAL A 295 3.12 19.09 5.62
C VAL A 295 2.37 20.39 5.94
N ARG A 296 1.48 20.38 6.91
CA ARG A 296 0.79 21.57 7.42
C ARG A 296 1.16 21.81 8.88
N TYR A 297 1.41 23.06 9.19
CA TYR A 297 1.84 23.48 10.51
C TYR A 297 0.97 24.65 11.00
N ASP A 298 0.52 24.56 12.25
CA ASP A 298 -0.21 25.63 12.93
C ASP A 298 0.75 26.70 13.46
N ALA A 299 2.02 26.35 13.63
CA ALA A 299 3.07 27.30 14.01
C ALA A 299 4.33 27.06 13.14
N PRO A 300 5.08 28.13 12.82
CA PRO A 300 6.31 27.98 12.05
C PRO A 300 7.32 27.12 12.83
N PRO A 301 8.22 26.43 12.12
CA PRO A 301 9.28 25.66 12.73
C PRO A 301 10.11 26.50 13.72
N SER A 302 10.36 25.93 14.88
CA SER A 302 11.15 26.55 15.94
C SER A 302 12.26 25.61 16.39
N LEU A 303 13.16 26.07 17.29
CA LEU A 303 14.17 25.22 17.93
C LEU A 303 13.57 24.03 18.69
N PHE A 304 12.28 24.06 18.99
CA PHE A 304 11.56 23.01 19.71
C PHE A 304 10.66 22.16 18.79
N GLY A 305 10.87 22.24 17.48
CA GLY A 305 10.07 21.57 16.46
C GLY A 305 8.92 22.40 15.92
N ALA A 306 8.24 21.86 14.93
CA ALA A 306 7.06 22.45 14.33
C ALA A 306 5.80 21.81 14.92
N VAL A 307 4.76 22.61 15.13
CA VAL A 307 3.45 22.13 15.53
C VAL A 307 2.67 21.77 14.29
N GLN A 308 2.52 20.51 14.02
CA GLN A 308 1.73 20.02 12.89
C GLN A 308 0.24 20.27 13.09
N SER A 309 -0.46 20.51 11.98
CA SER A 309 -1.91 20.70 12.02
C SER A 309 -2.63 19.36 12.23
N ALA A 310 -3.46 19.31 13.25
CA ALA A 310 -4.38 18.21 13.46
C ALA A 310 -5.58 18.37 12.50
N THR A 311 -5.82 17.38 11.65
CA THR A 311 -6.88 17.41 10.63
C THR A 311 -7.79 16.20 10.81
N ASN A 312 -9.10 16.46 10.89
CA ASN A 312 -10.10 15.38 10.85
C ASN A 312 -10.36 14.97 9.40
N ILE A 313 -10.24 13.69 9.10
CA ILE A 313 -10.42 13.16 7.74
C ILE A 313 -11.85 12.66 7.46
N ASN A 314 -12.77 12.77 8.42
CA ASN A 314 -14.18 12.44 8.21
C ASN A 314 -14.76 13.20 7.00
N GLY A 315 -15.43 12.48 6.11
CA GLY A 315 -15.98 13.01 4.87
C GLY A 315 -15.00 13.07 3.69
N ASN A 316 -13.72 12.87 3.93
CA ASN A 316 -12.71 12.82 2.87
C ASN A 316 -12.81 11.51 2.06
N GLN A 317 -12.45 11.60 0.78
CA GLN A 317 -12.36 10.46 -0.12
C GLN A 317 -11.25 9.50 0.30
N LEU A 318 -11.43 8.21 0.05
CA LEU A 318 -10.42 7.19 0.30
C LEU A 318 -9.20 7.37 -0.60
N LEU A 319 -8.05 6.96 -0.09
CA LEU A 319 -6.77 7.04 -0.81
C LEU A 319 -6.81 6.22 -2.10
N GLN A 320 -6.41 6.84 -3.22
CA GLN A 320 -6.22 6.20 -4.52
C GLN A 320 -7.49 5.51 -5.07
N VAL A 321 -8.66 5.92 -4.62
CA VAL A 321 -9.95 5.43 -5.13
C VAL A 321 -10.58 6.52 -5.99
N PRO A 322 -10.44 6.50 -7.33
CA PRO A 322 -11.11 7.46 -8.19
C PRO A 322 -12.62 7.22 -8.16
N GLU A 323 -13.41 8.31 -8.22
CA GLU A 323 -14.86 8.17 -8.25
C GLU A 323 -15.37 7.59 -9.56
N SER A 324 -14.71 7.86 -10.67
CA SER A 324 -15.14 7.34 -11.96
C SER A 324 -13.98 6.74 -12.74
N LYS A 325 -14.25 5.65 -13.45
CA LYS A 325 -13.35 5.02 -14.42
C LYS A 325 -14.13 4.62 -15.66
N PHE A 326 -13.50 4.78 -16.80
CA PHE A 326 -14.02 4.30 -18.07
C PHE A 326 -12.93 3.60 -18.86
N ASN A 327 -13.26 2.48 -19.49
CA ASN A 327 -12.44 1.84 -20.50
C ASN A 327 -13.34 1.42 -21.65
N GLY A 328 -12.97 1.78 -22.90
CA GLY A 328 -13.67 1.35 -24.09
C GLY A 328 -12.68 0.88 -25.15
N TRP A 329 -13.05 -0.14 -25.91
CA TRP A 329 -12.21 -0.68 -26.97
C TRP A 329 -13.00 -1.06 -28.20
N ILE A 330 -12.31 -1.05 -29.34
CA ILE A 330 -12.84 -1.42 -30.66
C ILE A 330 -11.82 -2.30 -31.38
N THR A 331 -12.31 -3.33 -32.04
CA THR A 331 -11.51 -4.17 -32.95
C THR A 331 -12.27 -4.41 -34.25
N HIS A 332 -11.62 -4.15 -35.38
CA HIS A 332 -12.15 -4.42 -36.68
C HIS A 332 -11.18 -5.28 -37.50
N VAL A 333 -11.67 -6.38 -38.04
CA VAL A 333 -10.89 -7.33 -38.84
C VAL A 333 -11.34 -7.26 -40.31
N THR A 334 -10.43 -6.96 -41.21
CA THR A 334 -10.67 -6.93 -42.66
C THR A 334 -9.91 -8.08 -43.31
N PRO A 335 -10.58 -9.12 -43.85
CA PRO A 335 -9.94 -10.10 -44.70
C PRO A 335 -9.55 -9.44 -46.05
N LEU A 336 -8.36 -9.79 -46.53
CA LEU A 336 -7.83 -9.31 -47.82
C LEU A 336 -7.97 -10.43 -48.89
N ASP A 337 -8.03 -10.05 -50.17
CA ASP A 337 -8.15 -10.99 -51.29
C ASP A 337 -6.99 -11.99 -51.36
N SER A 338 -5.83 -11.66 -50.78
CA SER A 338 -4.66 -12.52 -50.66
C SER A 338 -4.80 -13.64 -49.64
N GLY A 339 -5.90 -13.69 -48.84
CA GLY A 339 -6.09 -14.56 -47.70
C GLY A 339 -5.43 -14.02 -46.40
N ALA A 340 -4.69 -12.92 -46.49
CA ALA A 340 -4.16 -12.23 -45.28
C ALA A 340 -5.28 -11.47 -44.59
N THR A 341 -5.03 -11.04 -43.37
CA THR A 341 -5.96 -10.20 -42.57
C THR A 341 -5.31 -8.90 -42.14
N LEU A 342 -6.12 -7.84 -42.08
CA LEU A 342 -5.75 -6.56 -41.51
C LEU A 342 -6.69 -6.28 -40.33
N MET A 343 -6.11 -6.18 -39.11
CA MET A 343 -6.84 -5.87 -37.88
C MET A 343 -6.48 -4.46 -37.43
N PHE A 344 -7.49 -3.67 -37.14
CA PHE A 344 -7.37 -2.40 -36.46
C PHE A 344 -7.94 -2.55 -35.06
N SER A 345 -7.20 -2.11 -34.04
CA SER A 345 -7.67 -2.04 -32.67
C SER A 345 -7.37 -0.67 -32.06
N GLY A 346 -8.29 -0.21 -31.23
CA GLY A 346 -8.13 1.00 -30.46
C GLY A 346 -8.72 0.78 -29.07
N SER A 347 -8.10 1.38 -28.05
CA SER A 347 -8.64 1.42 -26.70
C SER A 347 -8.47 2.81 -26.11
N TYR A 348 -9.48 3.24 -25.40
CA TYR A 348 -9.45 4.48 -24.61
C TYR A 348 -9.77 4.16 -23.16
N SER A 349 -8.88 4.56 -22.26
CA SER A 349 -9.09 4.49 -20.82
C SER A 349 -9.05 5.88 -20.21
N TRP A 350 -9.92 6.14 -19.27
CA TRP A 350 -9.97 7.37 -18.50
C TRP A 350 -10.17 7.05 -17.03
N ILE A 351 -9.47 7.78 -16.17
CA ILE A 351 -9.51 7.68 -14.72
C ILE A 351 -9.70 9.08 -14.17
N ASP A 352 -10.64 9.23 -13.27
CA ASP A 352 -10.92 10.45 -12.52
C ASP A 352 -9.77 10.83 -11.58
N GLU A 353 -9.79 12.02 -11.05
CA GLU A 353 -8.82 12.51 -10.08
C GLU A 353 -8.76 11.61 -8.83
N VAL A 354 -7.58 11.52 -8.24
CA VAL A 354 -7.35 10.76 -7.00
C VAL A 354 -6.49 11.55 -6.03
N TYR A 355 -6.66 11.25 -4.74
CA TYR A 355 -5.79 11.76 -3.69
C TYR A 355 -4.80 10.70 -3.22
N TYR A 356 -3.56 11.12 -2.99
CA TYR A 356 -2.48 10.29 -2.44
C TYR A 356 -2.21 10.55 -0.96
N SER A 357 -3.08 11.35 -0.31
CA SER A 357 -3.05 11.62 1.11
C SER A 357 -4.49 11.70 1.65
N PRO A 358 -4.77 11.19 2.86
CA PRO A 358 -6.09 11.29 3.45
C PRO A 358 -6.51 12.73 3.78
N PHE A 359 -5.57 13.68 3.77
CA PHE A 359 -5.81 15.09 4.08
C PHE A 359 -6.39 15.88 2.91
N GLN A 360 -6.40 15.34 1.70
CA GLN A 360 -6.94 15.95 0.48
C GLN A 360 -6.39 17.35 0.17
N ASN A 361 -5.11 17.57 0.42
CA ASN A 361 -4.47 18.82 -0.01
C ASN A 361 -4.33 18.83 -1.54
N ASP A 362 -4.44 20.02 -2.17
CA ASP A 362 -4.30 20.16 -3.63
C ASP A 362 -3.02 19.56 -4.20
N ARG A 363 -1.94 19.57 -3.42
CA ARG A 363 -0.65 18.98 -3.81
C ARG A 363 -0.64 17.45 -3.78
N ASP A 364 -1.59 16.84 -3.08
CA ASP A 364 -1.70 15.37 -2.96
C ASP A 364 -2.61 14.78 -4.02
N LYS A 365 -3.17 15.64 -4.87
CA LYS A 365 -4.12 15.29 -5.90
C LYS A 365 -3.40 15.00 -7.21
N ALA A 366 -3.72 13.86 -7.82
CA ALA A 366 -3.48 13.62 -9.22
C ALA A 366 -4.73 14.00 -10.03
N ALA A 367 -4.56 14.82 -11.06
CA ALA A 367 -5.65 15.15 -11.97
C ALA A 367 -6.11 13.91 -12.73
N ASP A 368 -7.34 13.96 -13.23
CA ASP A 368 -7.86 12.98 -14.19
C ASP A 368 -6.97 12.93 -15.44
N TYR A 369 -6.91 11.76 -16.07
CA TYR A 369 -6.20 11.60 -17.34
C TYR A 369 -6.82 10.52 -18.21
N GLY A 370 -6.61 10.68 -19.52
CA GLY A 370 -7.11 9.76 -20.53
C GLY A 370 -6.00 9.24 -21.45
N ARG A 371 -6.03 7.96 -21.76
CA ARG A 371 -5.06 7.30 -22.63
C ARG A 371 -5.77 6.65 -23.82
N LEU A 372 -5.35 7.01 -25.03
CA LEU A 372 -5.79 6.40 -26.28
C LEU A 372 -4.64 5.60 -26.89
N ASP A 373 -4.83 4.31 -27.09
CA ASP A 373 -3.90 3.40 -27.74
C ASP A 373 -4.49 2.94 -29.08
N LEU A 374 -3.70 2.96 -30.16
CA LEU A 374 -4.09 2.50 -31.49
C LEU A 374 -3.09 1.49 -32.03
N ARG A 375 -3.59 0.43 -32.70
CA ARG A 375 -2.75 -0.59 -33.32
C ARG A 375 -3.38 -1.05 -34.65
N ALA A 376 -2.54 -1.21 -35.66
CA ALA A 376 -2.88 -1.87 -36.91
C ALA A 376 -1.99 -3.09 -37.11
N THR A 377 -2.55 -4.26 -37.34
CA THR A 377 -1.84 -5.52 -37.48
C THR A 377 -2.20 -6.21 -38.78
N TRP A 378 -1.22 -6.45 -39.62
CA TRP A 378 -1.33 -7.32 -40.77
C TRP A 378 -0.83 -8.72 -40.45
N THR A 379 -1.59 -9.75 -40.84
CA THR A 379 -1.22 -11.16 -40.66
C THR A 379 -1.27 -11.87 -42.02
N SER A 380 -0.20 -12.58 -42.39
CA SER A 380 -0.14 -13.34 -43.65
C SER A 380 -1.20 -14.44 -43.70
N ALA A 381 -1.56 -14.86 -44.94
CA ALA A 381 -2.58 -15.88 -45.18
C ALA A 381 -2.32 -17.23 -44.49
N ASP A 382 -1.05 -17.60 -44.27
CA ASP A 382 -0.63 -18.79 -43.57
C ASP A 382 -0.44 -18.60 -42.07
N GLY A 383 -0.70 -17.38 -41.55
CA GLY A 383 -0.56 -17.00 -40.13
C GLY A 383 0.88 -16.92 -39.62
N ARG A 384 1.89 -17.11 -40.50
CA ARG A 384 3.28 -17.20 -40.08
C ARG A 384 3.96 -15.84 -39.87
N MET A 385 3.53 -14.85 -40.61
CA MET A 385 4.11 -13.51 -40.51
C MET A 385 3.07 -12.51 -39.98
N MET A 386 3.50 -11.69 -39.06
CA MET A 386 2.69 -10.60 -38.54
C MET A 386 3.53 -9.31 -38.54
N LEU A 387 2.96 -8.24 -39.04
CA LEU A 387 3.51 -6.89 -39.00
C LEU A 387 2.50 -5.98 -38.32
N ALA A 388 2.92 -5.34 -37.22
CA ALA A 388 2.08 -4.41 -36.51
C ALA A 388 2.74 -3.05 -36.37
N GLY A 389 1.96 -1.99 -36.56
CA GLY A 389 2.30 -0.62 -36.19
C GLY A 389 1.41 -0.18 -35.04
N PHE A 390 1.97 0.49 -34.05
CA PHE A 390 1.19 0.96 -32.90
C PHE A 390 1.62 2.35 -32.42
N VAL A 391 0.67 3.03 -31.83
CA VAL A 391 0.87 4.27 -31.07
C VAL A 391 0.16 4.13 -29.74
N ASN A 392 0.92 4.06 -28.67
CA ASN A 392 0.41 4.09 -27.31
C ASN A 392 0.38 5.52 -26.81
N ASN A 393 -0.66 5.86 -26.06
CA ASN A 393 -0.89 7.21 -25.55
C ASN A 393 -0.87 8.27 -26.68
N VAL A 394 -1.76 8.11 -27.67
CA VAL A 394 -1.89 9.03 -28.83
C VAL A 394 -2.11 10.47 -28.39
N LEU A 395 -2.83 10.68 -27.29
CA LEU A 395 -3.15 12.00 -26.74
C LEU A 395 -1.94 12.67 -26.09
N ASP A 396 -0.90 11.89 -25.77
CA ASP A 396 0.29 12.33 -25.02
C ASP A 396 -0.07 12.91 -23.64
N ASP A 397 -1.15 12.41 -23.05
CA ASP A 397 -1.62 12.79 -21.75
C ASP A 397 -0.85 12.03 -20.68
N VAL A 398 -0.35 12.74 -19.65
CA VAL A 398 0.52 12.16 -18.63
C VAL A 398 -0.21 12.15 -17.29
N GLY A 399 -0.60 10.94 -16.87
CA GLY A 399 -1.19 10.71 -15.56
C GLY A 399 -0.14 10.58 -14.47
N VAL A 400 -0.49 10.97 -13.27
CA VAL A 400 0.30 10.77 -12.05
C VAL A 400 -0.14 9.46 -11.40
N LEU A 401 0.82 8.54 -11.18
CA LEU A 401 0.58 7.20 -10.62
C LEU A 401 0.90 7.12 -9.12
N GLN A 402 1.70 8.05 -8.63
CA GLN A 402 2.12 8.10 -7.24
C GLN A 402 2.57 9.52 -6.91
N VAL A 403 2.21 9.98 -5.73
CA VAL A 403 2.76 11.20 -5.11
C VAL A 403 3.34 10.81 -3.77
N LEU A 404 4.62 11.09 -3.58
CA LEU A 404 5.29 10.97 -2.29
C LEU A 404 5.61 12.37 -1.78
N ARG A 405 5.20 12.65 -0.56
CA ARG A 405 5.50 13.90 0.14
C ARG A 405 6.29 13.59 1.39
N GLU A 406 7.33 14.34 1.57
CA GLU A 406 8.21 14.24 2.70
C GLU A 406 8.03 15.46 3.62
N GLY A 407 8.36 15.29 4.88
CA GLY A 407 8.19 16.29 5.91
C GLY A 407 9.28 17.36 5.93
N GLU A 408 9.38 18.07 7.04
CA GLU A 408 10.33 19.18 7.25
C GLU A 408 11.79 18.71 7.14
N ALA A 409 12.11 17.51 7.66
CA ALA A 409 13.46 16.97 7.63
C ALA A 409 14.02 16.82 6.21
N GLU A 410 13.15 16.56 5.24
CA GLU A 410 13.45 16.44 3.82
C GLU A 410 13.11 17.72 3.03
N HIS A 411 12.95 18.85 3.72
CA HIS A 411 12.61 20.15 3.16
C HIS A 411 11.31 20.16 2.35
N PHE A 412 10.29 19.38 2.77
CA PHE A 412 9.00 19.24 2.10
C PHE A 412 9.11 18.82 0.64
N ARG A 413 10.10 17.99 0.34
CA ARG A 413 10.29 17.43 -1.01
C ARG A 413 9.04 16.69 -1.46
N GLN A 414 8.67 16.89 -2.71
CA GLN A 414 7.61 16.14 -3.37
C GLN A 414 8.18 15.45 -4.60
N SER A 415 7.83 14.18 -4.78
CA SER A 415 8.15 13.40 -5.97
C SER A 415 6.89 12.73 -6.51
N ALA A 416 6.83 12.56 -7.82
CA ALA A 416 5.71 11.92 -8.48
C ALA A 416 6.20 10.88 -9.50
N GLY A 417 5.58 9.72 -9.50
CA GLY A 417 5.68 8.73 -10.57
C GLY A 417 4.63 9.04 -11.63
N THR A 418 5.00 8.96 -12.91
CA THR A 418 4.08 9.25 -14.02
C THR A 418 3.92 8.09 -14.97
N THR A 419 2.83 8.11 -15.75
CA THR A 419 2.64 7.21 -16.89
C THR A 419 3.69 7.49 -17.98
N LEU A 420 3.88 6.51 -18.87
CA LEU A 420 4.75 6.71 -20.02
C LEU A 420 4.13 7.73 -21.01
N PRO A 421 4.94 8.60 -21.62
CA PRO A 421 4.50 9.50 -22.67
C PRO A 421 4.11 8.71 -23.93
N ARG A 422 3.72 9.41 -25.01
CA ARG A 422 3.44 8.79 -26.29
C ARG A 422 4.61 7.94 -26.77
N LEU A 423 4.30 6.68 -27.10
CA LEU A 423 5.25 5.72 -27.66
C LEU A 423 4.71 5.17 -28.97
N MET A 424 5.52 5.16 -30.02
CA MET A 424 5.15 4.53 -31.28
C MET A 424 6.19 3.50 -31.70
N GLY A 425 5.75 2.46 -32.38
CA GLY A 425 6.64 1.41 -32.80
C GLY A 425 6.09 0.54 -33.93
N ILE A 426 6.99 -0.28 -34.47
CA ILE A 426 6.68 -1.33 -35.42
C ILE A 426 7.18 -2.66 -34.84
N GLU A 427 6.36 -3.68 -34.94
CA GLU A 427 6.65 -5.03 -34.48
C GLU A 427 6.53 -5.98 -35.66
N PHE A 428 7.53 -6.84 -35.85
CA PHE A 428 7.52 -7.89 -36.85
C PHE A 428 7.74 -9.25 -36.18
N THR A 429 6.81 -10.16 -36.40
CA THR A 429 6.84 -11.51 -35.82
C THR A 429 6.84 -12.55 -36.93
N VAL A 430 7.73 -13.54 -36.80
CA VAL A 430 7.75 -14.71 -37.69
C VAL A 430 7.67 -15.99 -36.83
N ALA A 431 6.66 -16.80 -37.08
CA ALA A 431 6.56 -18.13 -36.50
C ALA A 431 7.44 -19.11 -37.29
N MET A 432 8.54 -19.54 -36.69
CA MET A 432 9.39 -20.59 -37.25
C MET A 432 8.84 -21.94 -36.80
N ASN A 433 8.58 -22.86 -37.76
CA ASN A 433 8.27 -24.26 -37.39
C ASN A 433 9.54 -24.84 -36.71
N ALA A 434 9.35 -25.47 -35.55
CA ALA A 434 10.40 -26.33 -35.03
C ALA A 434 10.72 -27.35 -36.14
N MET A 435 11.97 -27.45 -36.58
CA MET A 435 12.40 -28.53 -37.45
C MET A 435 12.21 -29.80 -36.66
N ASN A 436 11.28 -30.66 -37.12
CA ASN A 436 11.13 -32.03 -36.64
C ASN A 436 12.38 -32.84 -37.01
#